data_14186c5a10ea59b06bff54988cff1010
#
_entry.id   14186c5a10ea59b06bff54988cff1010
#
_cell.length_a   1.000
_cell.length_b   1.000
_cell.length_c   1.000
_cell.angle_alpha   90.00
_cell.angle_beta   90.00
_cell.angle_gamma   90.00
#
_symmetry.space_group_name_H-M   'P 1'
#
loop_
_entity.id
_entity.type
_entity.pdbx_description
1 polymer ?
#
loop_
_entity_poly.entity_id
_entity_poly.type
_entity_poly.pdbx_seq_one_letter_code
_entity_poly.pdbx_strand_id
1 'polypeptide(L)'
;MKMLFAAILLCSTVGAVAEPTEALYQKSCFACHSTGAAGAPKTHDTAAWQPRMAKGMPALLESVKKGFNAMPPTGMCAACSDADYTALIEFM
;
A
#
# COMPACT_ATOMS: atom_id res chain seq x y z
N MET A 1 8.95 -57.82 -14.11
CA MET A 1 9.19 -56.39 -14.31
C MET A 1 8.21 -55.62 -13.43
N LYS A 2 8.68 -55.06 -12.34
CA LYS A 2 7.86 -54.18 -11.50
C LYS A 2 8.17 -52.74 -11.92
N MET A 3 7.21 -52.06 -12.58
CA MET A 3 7.31 -50.63 -12.83
C MET A 3 6.93 -49.91 -11.55
N LEU A 4 7.92 -49.29 -10.94
CA LEU A 4 7.72 -48.33 -9.87
C LEU A 4 7.33 -46.99 -10.50
N PHE A 5 6.03 -46.62 -10.44
CA PHE A 5 5.59 -45.27 -10.71
C PHE A 5 5.91 -44.42 -9.48
N ALA A 6 6.97 -43.63 -9.58
CA ALA A 6 7.23 -42.56 -8.63
C ALA A 6 6.19 -41.46 -8.86
N ALA A 7 5.20 -41.36 -8.01
CA ALA A 7 4.29 -40.25 -7.98
C ALA A 7 5.08 -39.02 -7.49
N ILE A 8 5.44 -38.13 -8.41
CA ILE A 8 5.98 -36.82 -8.05
C ILE A 8 4.84 -35.99 -7.50
N LEU A 9 4.78 -35.87 -6.18
CA LEU A 9 3.87 -34.97 -5.52
C LEU A 9 4.40 -33.55 -5.78
N LEU A 10 3.82 -32.85 -6.77
CA LEU A 10 4.05 -31.42 -6.92
C LEU A 10 3.35 -30.71 -5.77
N CYS A 11 4.13 -30.35 -4.76
CA CYS A 11 3.67 -29.49 -3.68
C CYS A 11 3.60 -28.06 -4.27
N SER A 12 2.44 -27.66 -4.79
CA SER A 12 2.19 -26.29 -5.15
C SER A 12 2.08 -25.49 -3.88
N THR A 13 3.18 -24.87 -3.47
CA THR A 13 3.14 -23.86 -2.41
C THR A 13 2.43 -22.65 -2.99
N VAL A 14 1.15 -22.52 -2.71
CA VAL A 14 0.42 -21.25 -2.95
C VAL A 14 0.95 -20.28 -1.90
N GLY A 15 1.95 -19.48 -2.28
CA GLY A 15 2.40 -18.38 -1.45
C GLY A 15 1.23 -17.42 -1.21
N ALA A 16 1.08 -16.94 0.02
CA ALA A 16 0.12 -15.89 0.31
C ALA A 16 0.41 -14.69 -0.59
N VAL A 17 -0.50 -14.41 -1.54
CA VAL A 17 -0.40 -13.24 -2.41
C VAL A 17 -0.77 -12.02 -1.58
N ALA A 18 0.16 -11.06 -1.47
CA ALA A 18 -0.14 -9.78 -0.85
C ALA A 18 -1.29 -9.11 -1.59
N GLU A 19 -2.16 -8.42 -0.86
CA GLU A 19 -3.27 -7.69 -1.45
C GLU A 19 -2.73 -6.62 -2.42
N PRO A 20 -3.30 -6.48 -3.64
CA PRO A 20 -2.85 -5.49 -4.61
C PRO A 20 -2.91 -4.07 -4.04
N THR A 21 -1.93 -3.24 -4.36
CA THR A 21 -1.87 -1.84 -3.92
C THR A 21 -3.15 -1.07 -4.24
N GLU A 22 -3.70 -1.26 -5.42
CA GLU A 22 -4.96 -0.62 -5.81
C GLU A 22 -6.14 -1.01 -4.90
N ALA A 23 -6.24 -2.27 -4.50
CA ALA A 23 -7.26 -2.73 -3.57
C ALA A 23 -7.09 -2.12 -2.19
N LEU A 24 -5.87 -2.02 -1.68
CA LEU A 24 -5.55 -1.33 -0.44
C LEU A 24 -5.89 0.16 -0.51
N TYR A 25 -5.59 0.81 -1.63
CA TYR A 25 -5.94 2.20 -1.89
C TYR A 25 -7.45 2.43 -1.81
N GLN A 26 -8.23 1.60 -2.50
CA GLN A 26 -9.70 1.71 -2.52
C GLN A 26 -10.32 1.55 -1.13
N LYS A 27 -9.76 0.69 -0.29
CA LYS A 27 -10.27 0.44 1.06
C LYS A 27 -9.89 1.53 2.07
N SER A 28 -8.80 2.24 1.86
CA SER A 28 -8.19 3.08 2.90
C SER A 28 -8.01 4.53 2.44
N CYS A 29 -7.14 4.75 1.48
CA CYS A 29 -6.67 6.08 1.09
C CYS A 29 -7.69 6.85 0.24
N PHE A 30 -8.51 6.15 -0.51
CA PHE A 30 -9.48 6.69 -1.47
C PHE A 30 -10.41 7.73 -0.86
N ALA A 31 -10.89 7.51 0.36
CA ALA A 31 -11.88 8.37 1.00
C ALA A 31 -11.49 9.85 1.03
N CYS A 32 -10.19 10.13 1.21
CA CYS A 32 -9.67 11.49 1.27
C CYS A 32 -8.84 11.87 0.04
N HIS A 33 -7.98 10.97 -0.43
CA HIS A 33 -7.04 11.27 -1.51
C HIS A 33 -7.65 11.25 -2.91
N SER A 34 -8.85 10.71 -3.10
CA SER A 34 -9.55 10.79 -4.38
C SER A 34 -10.11 12.18 -4.68
N THR A 35 -10.58 12.88 -3.65
CA THR A 35 -11.25 14.18 -3.78
C THR A 35 -10.47 15.35 -3.23
N GLY A 36 -9.41 15.12 -2.45
CA GLY A 36 -8.70 16.14 -1.71
C GLY A 36 -9.40 16.59 -0.44
N ALA A 37 -10.28 15.75 0.12
CA ALA A 37 -10.99 16.04 1.36
C ALA A 37 -10.00 16.39 2.50
N ALA A 38 -10.40 17.37 3.33
CA ALA A 38 -9.62 17.83 4.49
C ALA A 38 -8.17 18.25 4.17
N GLY A 39 -7.91 18.71 2.95
CA GLY A 39 -6.60 19.16 2.51
C GLY A 39 -5.65 18.04 2.07
N ALA A 40 -6.14 16.81 1.90
CA ALA A 40 -5.33 15.71 1.40
C ALA A 40 -4.87 15.97 -0.05
N PRO A 41 -3.60 15.68 -0.39
CA PRO A 41 -3.17 15.77 -1.78
C PRO A 41 -3.90 14.72 -2.61
N LYS A 42 -4.50 15.16 -3.71
CA LYS A 42 -5.23 14.25 -4.59
C LYS A 42 -4.29 13.25 -5.24
N THR A 43 -4.78 12.02 -5.38
CA THR A 43 -4.09 10.97 -6.13
C THR A 43 -3.74 11.46 -7.53
N HIS A 44 -2.50 11.26 -7.96
CA HIS A 44 -1.93 11.66 -9.24
C HIS A 44 -1.82 13.18 -9.47
N ASP A 45 -2.07 13.99 -8.47
CA ASP A 45 -1.80 15.43 -8.54
C ASP A 45 -0.31 15.69 -8.26
N THR A 46 0.49 15.67 -9.31
CA THR A 46 1.95 15.81 -9.23
C THR A 46 2.37 17.10 -8.53
N ALA A 47 1.68 18.21 -8.80
CA ALA A 47 1.99 19.50 -8.19
C ALA A 47 1.77 19.50 -6.67
N ALA A 48 0.70 18.85 -6.19
CA ALA A 48 0.42 18.71 -4.77
C ALA A 48 1.40 17.76 -4.08
N TRP A 49 1.81 16.69 -4.75
CA TRP A 49 2.70 15.67 -4.19
C TRP A 49 4.17 16.08 -4.19
N GLN A 50 4.61 16.89 -5.15
CA GLN A 50 6.01 17.23 -5.32
C GLN A 50 6.67 17.81 -4.06
N PRO A 51 6.11 18.82 -3.36
CA PRO A 51 6.72 19.33 -2.13
C PRO A 51 6.71 18.30 -0.99
N ARG A 52 5.76 17.37 -1.00
CA ARG A 52 5.68 16.30 -0.01
C ARG A 52 6.72 15.22 -0.28
N MET A 53 6.86 14.78 -1.53
CA MET A 53 7.86 13.82 -1.96
C MET A 53 9.29 14.32 -1.72
N ALA A 54 9.51 15.63 -1.77
CA ALA A 54 10.81 16.24 -1.47
C ALA A 54 11.28 16.01 -0.04
N LYS A 55 10.39 15.71 0.90
CA LYS A 55 10.73 15.35 2.28
C LYS A 55 11.39 13.97 2.41
N GLY A 56 11.25 13.13 1.38
CA GLY A 56 11.73 11.76 1.35
C GLY A 56 10.76 10.73 1.90
N MET A 57 10.88 9.52 1.42
CA MET A 57 9.98 8.41 1.80
C MET A 57 9.96 8.12 3.32
N PRO A 58 11.09 8.14 4.05
CA PRO A 58 11.05 7.92 5.50
C PRO A 58 10.15 8.90 6.25
N ALA A 59 10.15 10.17 5.88
CA ALA A 59 9.28 11.19 6.49
C ALA A 59 7.81 10.95 6.15
N LEU A 60 7.51 10.55 4.92
CA LEU A 60 6.15 10.23 4.49
C LEU A 60 5.60 8.99 5.19
N LEU A 61 6.42 7.96 5.35
CA LEU A 61 6.05 6.76 6.12
C LEU A 61 5.73 7.10 7.57
N GLU A 62 6.54 7.93 8.21
CA GLU A 62 6.28 8.37 9.57
C GLU A 62 4.95 9.13 9.67
N SER A 63 4.66 10.01 8.72
CA SER A 63 3.41 10.76 8.68
C SER A 63 2.19 9.84 8.53
N VAL A 64 2.27 8.83 7.69
CA VAL A 64 1.19 7.84 7.54
C VAL A 64 0.98 7.07 8.84
N LYS A 65 2.04 6.58 9.44
CA LYS A 65 1.96 5.72 10.64
C LYS A 65 1.48 6.46 11.87
N LYS A 66 1.88 7.70 12.05
CA LYS A 66 1.51 8.54 13.20
C LYS A 66 0.27 9.39 12.98
N GLY A 67 -0.12 9.61 11.74
CA GLY A 67 -1.09 10.61 11.35
C GLY A 67 -0.44 11.97 11.08
N PHE A 68 -1.12 12.80 10.32
CA PHE A 68 -0.62 14.14 9.96
C PHE A 68 -1.82 15.07 9.70
N ASN A 69 -1.92 16.14 10.48
CA ASN A 69 -3.08 17.05 10.41
C ASN A 69 -4.41 16.27 10.50
N ALA A 70 -5.27 16.38 9.51
CA ALA A 70 -6.55 15.67 9.46
C ALA A 70 -6.41 14.18 9.06
N MET A 71 -5.24 13.75 8.59
CA MET A 71 -4.99 12.35 8.26
C MET A 71 -4.87 11.51 9.53
N PRO A 72 -5.73 10.51 9.73
CA PRO A 72 -5.65 9.64 10.91
C PRO A 72 -4.39 8.75 10.87
N PRO A 73 -3.93 8.28 12.03
CA PRO A 73 -2.86 7.29 12.10
C PRO A 73 -3.16 6.09 11.21
N THR A 74 -2.15 5.59 10.51
CA THR A 74 -2.23 4.49 9.54
C THR A 74 -3.02 4.79 8.25
N GLY A 75 -3.59 5.97 8.09
CA GLY A 75 -4.40 6.30 6.92
C GLY A 75 -5.59 5.35 6.72
N MET A 76 -6.15 4.83 7.81
CA MET A 76 -7.22 3.81 7.83
C MET A 76 -6.76 2.42 7.30
N CYS A 77 -5.47 2.17 7.21
CA CYS A 77 -4.90 0.86 6.85
C CYS A 77 -4.04 0.30 7.97
N ALA A 78 -4.66 -0.06 9.08
CA ALA A 78 -3.95 -0.57 10.26
C ALA A 78 -3.17 -1.87 10.01
N ALA A 79 -3.60 -2.68 9.05
CA ALA A 79 -2.97 -3.93 8.70
C ALA A 79 -1.84 -3.79 7.65
N CYS A 80 -1.61 -2.58 7.13
CA CYS A 80 -0.57 -2.33 6.14
C CYS A 80 0.83 -2.40 6.75
N SER A 81 1.77 -2.97 6.00
CA SER A 81 3.20 -2.92 6.31
C SER A 81 3.84 -1.64 5.77
N ASP A 82 5.08 -1.36 6.15
CA ASP A 82 5.85 -0.25 5.59
C ASP A 82 5.99 -0.37 4.07
N ALA A 83 6.15 -1.58 3.56
CA ALA A 83 6.18 -1.84 2.11
C ALA A 83 4.84 -1.50 1.46
N ASP A 84 3.72 -1.82 2.09
CA ASP A 84 2.39 -1.46 1.61
C ASP A 84 2.20 0.05 1.59
N TYR A 85 2.57 0.76 2.65
CA TYR A 85 2.49 2.22 2.68
C TYR A 85 3.36 2.88 1.62
N THR A 86 4.57 2.38 1.42
CA THR A 86 5.48 2.87 0.37
C THR A 86 4.85 2.72 -1.01
N ALA A 87 4.31 1.54 -1.31
CA ALA A 87 3.63 1.28 -2.57
C ALA A 87 2.39 2.16 -2.76
N LEU A 88 1.62 2.40 -1.69
CA LEU A 88 0.45 3.28 -1.72
C LEU A 88 0.83 4.74 -1.99
N ILE A 89 1.87 5.24 -1.35
CA ILE A 89 2.38 6.60 -1.58
C ILE A 89 2.87 6.75 -3.01
N GLU A 90 3.61 5.79 -3.53
CA GLU A 90 4.08 5.78 -4.92
C GLU A 90 2.93 5.67 -5.93
N PHE A 91 1.88 4.95 -5.58
CA PHE A 91 0.66 4.84 -6.39
C PHE A 91 -0.08 6.18 -6.50
N MET A 92 -0.17 6.90 -5.41
CA MET A 92 -0.83 8.20 -5.36
C MET A 92 0.06 9.30 -5.93
#